data_65ba5d4c8ad322986e16f8329e3f6db8
#
_entry.id   65ba5d4c8ad322986e16f8329e3f6db8
#
_cell.length_a   1.000
_cell.length_b   1.000
_cell.length_c   1.000
_cell.angle_alpha   90.00
_cell.angle_beta   90.00
_cell.angle_gamma   90.00
#
_symmetry.space_group_name_H-M   'P 1'
#
loop_
_entity.id
_entity.type
_entity.pdbx_description
1 polymer ?
#
loop_
_entity_poly.entity_id
_entity_poly.type
_entity_poly.pdbx_seq_one_letter_code
_entity_poly.pdbx_strand_id
1 'polypeptide(L)'
;MAVTHIDSYLYRFGEDGLLLYLLLRRQMKKRYGHLWQGVAGKIEEGETAVQTLLREIGEETGLCPKRVFVADHVTSFYQSYNDRINSVPVFGVEVDSAKVHLSEEHEDYQWLPFEKAVKILTWNEQKKALSVVNSMLMSDDGRIDWSEVKIG
;
A
#
# COMPACT_ATOMS: atom_id res chain seq x y z
N MET A 1 7.06 12.01 -17.37
CA MET A 1 6.98 12.13 -15.89
C MET A 1 7.51 10.87 -15.27
N ALA A 2 8.47 10.96 -14.37
CA ALA A 2 9.05 9.79 -13.72
C ALA A 2 8.23 9.41 -12.48
N VAL A 3 8.02 8.10 -12.29
CA VAL A 3 7.44 7.55 -11.07
C VAL A 3 8.59 7.37 -10.09
N THR A 4 8.49 7.95 -8.90
CA THR A 4 9.59 7.96 -7.91
C THR A 4 9.35 7.05 -6.72
N HIS A 5 8.09 6.81 -6.39
CA HIS A 5 7.68 6.02 -5.23
C HIS A 5 6.47 5.17 -5.59
N ILE A 6 6.20 4.16 -4.78
CA ILE A 6 4.95 3.40 -4.84
C ILE A 6 4.28 3.42 -3.47
N ASP A 7 2.97 3.22 -3.49
CA ASP A 7 2.18 2.98 -2.30
C ASP A 7 1.25 1.80 -2.56
N SER A 8 0.88 1.10 -1.51
CA SER A 8 0.00 -0.07 -1.67
C SER A 8 -0.75 -0.37 -0.40
N TYR A 9 -1.92 -0.98 -0.57
CA TYR A 9 -2.70 -1.50 0.54
C TYR A 9 -2.91 -2.98 0.31
N LEU A 10 -2.29 -3.79 1.18
CA LEU A 10 -2.42 -5.23 1.17
C LEU A 10 -3.72 -5.59 1.88
N TYR A 11 -4.44 -6.55 1.31
CA TYR A 11 -5.71 -6.99 1.88
C TYR A 11 -5.81 -8.51 1.87
N ARG A 12 -6.66 -9.01 2.76
CA ARG A 12 -7.04 -10.41 2.83
C ARG A 12 -8.47 -10.52 3.33
N PHE A 13 -9.07 -11.66 3.06
CA PHE A 13 -10.37 -11.97 3.64
C PHE A 13 -10.15 -12.84 4.88
N GLY A 14 -10.72 -12.42 6.00
CA GLY A 14 -10.68 -13.20 7.24
C GLY A 14 -11.53 -14.45 7.15
N GLU A 15 -11.52 -15.27 8.21
CA GLU A 15 -12.28 -16.52 8.26
C GLU A 15 -13.79 -16.33 8.08
N ASP A 16 -14.29 -15.20 8.52
CA ASP A 16 -15.68 -14.80 8.41
C ASP A 16 -16.02 -14.11 7.09
N GLY A 17 -15.06 -14.03 6.17
CA GLY A 17 -15.22 -13.34 4.89
C GLY A 17 -15.03 -11.82 4.98
N LEU A 18 -14.68 -11.29 6.16
CA LEU A 18 -14.46 -9.86 6.35
C LEU A 18 -13.18 -9.41 5.65
N LEU A 19 -13.28 -8.33 4.87
CA LEU A 19 -12.15 -7.73 4.18
C LEU A 19 -11.30 -6.93 5.18
N LEU A 20 -10.02 -7.28 5.27
CA LEU A 20 -9.08 -6.68 6.20
C LEU A 20 -7.89 -6.08 5.44
N TYR A 21 -7.44 -4.92 5.88
CA TYR A 21 -6.27 -4.21 5.33
C TYR A 21 -5.11 -4.23 6.31
N LEU A 22 -3.91 -4.40 5.78
CA LEU A 22 -2.69 -4.36 6.56
C LEU A 22 -2.17 -2.94 6.65
N LEU A 23 -1.97 -2.46 7.87
CA LEU A 23 -1.26 -1.21 8.12
C LEU A 23 -0.04 -1.48 8.99
N LEU A 24 1.05 -0.78 8.69
CA LEU A 24 2.33 -0.89 9.39
C LEU A 24 2.62 0.44 10.09
N ARG A 25 3.13 0.37 11.32
CA ARG A 25 3.50 1.56 12.07
C ARG A 25 5.01 1.77 12.00
N ARG A 26 5.42 2.97 11.57
CA ARG A 26 6.83 3.31 11.44
C ARG A 26 7.50 3.38 12.82
N GLN A 27 8.79 2.99 12.85
CA GLN A 27 9.61 3.12 14.05
C GLN A 27 9.66 4.57 14.53
N MET A 28 9.65 4.77 15.84
CA MET A 28 9.67 6.09 16.49
C MET A 28 10.84 6.94 16.00
N LYS A 29 12.02 6.36 15.83
CA LYS A 29 13.26 7.06 15.47
C LYS A 29 13.35 7.41 13.98
N LYS A 30 12.42 6.95 13.16
CA LYS A 30 12.39 7.27 11.72
C LYS A 30 11.61 8.56 11.50
N ARG A 31 11.87 9.21 10.34
CA ARG A 31 11.04 10.34 9.92
C ARG A 31 9.59 9.90 9.85
N TYR A 32 8.68 10.72 10.37
CA TYR A 32 7.26 10.38 10.52
C TYR A 32 7.04 9.14 11.42
N GLY A 33 7.86 8.99 12.46
CA GLY A 33 7.73 7.90 13.43
C GLY A 33 6.33 7.83 14.05
N HIS A 34 5.89 6.61 14.36
CA HIS A 34 4.56 6.28 14.88
C HIS A 34 3.40 6.44 13.89
N LEU A 35 3.62 6.94 12.68
CA LEU A 35 2.53 7.02 11.72
C LEU A 35 2.27 5.65 11.09
N TRP A 36 0.99 5.37 10.87
CA TRP A 36 0.54 4.16 10.19
C TRP A 36 0.55 4.39 8.68
N GLN A 37 0.86 3.33 7.92
CA GLN A 37 0.92 3.39 6.47
C GLN A 37 0.69 2.01 5.86
N GLY A 38 0.40 1.96 4.55
CA GLY A 38 0.47 0.74 3.78
C GLY A 38 1.92 0.38 3.50
N VAL A 39 2.14 -0.55 2.58
CA VAL A 39 3.51 -0.86 2.11
C VAL A 39 3.88 0.14 1.02
N ALA A 40 4.90 0.92 1.29
CA ALA A 40 5.35 2.01 0.42
C ALA A 40 6.87 1.98 0.30
N GLY A 41 7.39 2.61 -0.75
CA GLY A 41 8.83 2.68 -0.90
C GLY A 41 9.25 3.49 -2.11
N LYS A 42 10.56 3.78 -2.14
CA LYS A 42 11.18 4.51 -3.22
C LYS A 42 11.65 3.53 -4.30
N ILE A 43 11.41 3.92 -5.54
CA ILE A 43 11.86 3.13 -6.70
C ILE A 43 13.37 3.26 -6.80
N GLU A 44 14.06 2.14 -6.81
CA GLU A 44 15.51 2.09 -6.98
C GLU A 44 15.87 2.14 -8.47
N GLU A 45 17.10 2.53 -8.75
CA GLU A 45 17.60 2.60 -10.11
C GLU A 45 17.45 1.25 -10.81
N GLY A 46 16.86 1.29 -12.01
CA GLY A 46 16.65 0.06 -12.80
C GLY A 46 15.38 -0.69 -12.48
N GLU A 47 14.61 -0.27 -11.47
CA GLU A 47 13.34 -0.91 -11.13
C GLU A 47 12.17 -0.24 -11.81
N THR A 48 11.17 -1.03 -12.18
CA THR A 48 9.82 -0.51 -12.47
C THR A 48 9.06 -0.34 -11.15
N ALA A 49 7.93 0.37 -11.19
CA ALA A 49 7.06 0.51 -10.02
C ALA A 49 6.59 -0.85 -9.49
N VAL A 50 6.22 -1.78 -10.38
CA VAL A 50 5.78 -3.12 -9.98
C VAL A 50 6.91 -3.91 -9.33
N GLN A 51 8.12 -3.83 -9.86
CA GLN A 51 9.29 -4.50 -9.27
C GLN A 51 9.58 -3.95 -7.87
N THR A 52 9.49 -2.64 -7.69
CA THR A 52 9.64 -2.01 -6.37
C THR A 52 8.56 -2.50 -5.41
N LEU A 53 7.30 -2.56 -5.87
CA LEU A 53 6.19 -3.05 -5.05
C LEU A 53 6.47 -4.45 -4.52
N LEU A 54 6.85 -5.37 -5.40
CA LEU A 54 7.09 -6.76 -5.01
C LEU A 54 8.28 -6.87 -4.05
N ARG A 55 9.33 -6.10 -4.28
CA ARG A 55 10.50 -6.08 -3.39
C ARG A 55 10.12 -5.55 -2.00
N GLU A 56 9.42 -4.43 -1.94
CA GLU A 56 9.02 -3.82 -0.66
C GLU A 56 8.07 -4.72 0.14
N ILE A 57 7.12 -5.38 -0.54
CA ILE A 57 6.23 -6.34 0.14
C ILE A 57 7.05 -7.46 0.79
N GLY A 58 8.00 -8.02 0.07
CA GLY A 58 8.87 -9.06 0.60
C GLY A 58 9.71 -8.59 1.78
N GLU A 59 10.36 -7.44 1.64
CA GLU A 59 11.24 -6.89 2.66
C GLU A 59 10.50 -6.46 3.92
N GLU A 60 9.35 -5.79 3.76
CA GLU A 60 8.64 -5.18 4.89
C GLU A 60 7.65 -6.12 5.57
N THR A 61 7.18 -7.16 4.89
CA THR A 61 6.12 -8.01 5.44
C THR A 61 6.41 -9.51 5.37
N GLY A 62 7.26 -9.94 4.45
CA GLY A 62 7.49 -11.35 4.18
C GLY A 62 6.31 -12.05 3.50
N LEU A 63 5.28 -11.32 3.09
CA LEU A 63 4.09 -11.89 2.45
C LEU A 63 4.30 -12.09 0.95
N CYS A 64 3.51 -13.01 0.38
CA CYS A 64 3.51 -13.29 -1.06
C CYS A 64 2.22 -12.77 -1.69
N PRO A 65 2.31 -11.88 -2.68
CA PRO A 65 1.12 -11.41 -3.39
C PRO A 65 0.43 -12.53 -4.18
N LYS A 66 -0.89 -12.58 -4.09
CA LYS A 66 -1.75 -13.46 -4.91
C LYS A 66 -2.29 -12.72 -6.12
N ARG A 67 -2.65 -11.45 -5.95
CA ARG A 67 -3.25 -10.63 -6.98
C ARG A 67 -2.84 -9.18 -6.76
N VAL A 68 -2.47 -8.51 -7.83
CA VAL A 68 -2.09 -7.09 -7.80
C VAL A 68 -2.94 -6.35 -8.82
N PHE A 69 -3.50 -5.22 -8.43
CA PHE A 69 -4.18 -4.32 -9.37
C PHE A 69 -3.75 -2.87 -9.13
N VAL A 70 -3.83 -2.07 -10.19
CA VAL A 70 -3.55 -0.63 -10.10
C VAL A 70 -4.82 0.07 -9.63
N ALA A 71 -4.73 0.80 -8.51
CA ALA A 71 -5.88 1.55 -8.02
C ALA A 71 -6.18 2.74 -8.94
N ASP A 72 -7.45 3.11 -8.98
CA ASP A 72 -7.93 4.25 -9.76
C ASP A 72 -7.62 5.56 -9.02
N HIS A 73 -6.35 5.74 -8.65
CA HIS A 73 -5.87 6.90 -7.90
C HIS A 73 -4.35 7.00 -7.98
N VAL A 74 -3.86 8.20 -8.22
CA VAL A 74 -2.43 8.51 -8.13
C VAL A 74 -2.28 9.55 -7.03
N THR A 75 -1.46 9.23 -6.02
CA THR A 75 -1.15 10.16 -4.94
C THR A 75 -0.08 11.15 -5.43
N SER A 76 -0.25 12.42 -5.07
CA SER A 76 0.75 13.44 -5.33
C SER A 76 1.16 14.10 -4.02
N PHE A 77 2.44 14.43 -3.90
CA PHE A 77 2.93 15.21 -2.77
C PHE A 77 4.04 16.15 -3.18
N TYR A 78 4.10 17.29 -2.49
CA TYR A 78 5.08 18.33 -2.74
C TYR A 78 6.22 18.24 -1.75
N GLN A 79 7.46 18.33 -2.26
CA GLN A 79 8.67 18.37 -1.45
C GLN A 79 9.29 19.78 -1.55
N SER A 80 9.24 20.51 -0.45
CA SER A 80 9.68 21.91 -0.45
C SER A 80 11.20 22.05 -0.57
N TYR A 81 11.96 21.08 -0.09
CA TYR A 81 13.42 21.17 -0.11
C TYR A 81 14.01 21.13 -1.52
N ASN A 82 13.30 20.53 -2.48
CA ASN A 82 13.75 20.46 -3.87
C ASN A 82 12.71 21.02 -4.86
N ASP A 83 11.66 21.65 -4.33
CA ASP A 83 10.58 22.27 -5.12
C ASP A 83 10.01 21.30 -6.16
N ARG A 84 9.63 20.12 -5.69
CA ARG A 84 9.24 19.01 -6.58
C ARG A 84 7.92 18.41 -6.16
N ILE A 85 7.07 18.09 -7.16
CA ILE A 85 5.88 17.27 -6.97
C ILE A 85 6.20 15.86 -7.42
N ASN A 86 5.90 14.88 -6.56
CA ASN A 86 6.05 13.46 -6.87
C ASN A 86 4.70 12.83 -7.11
N SER A 87 4.64 11.98 -8.12
CA SER A 87 3.44 11.19 -8.42
C SER A 87 3.71 9.74 -8.03
N VAL A 88 2.77 9.17 -7.28
CA VAL A 88 2.92 7.86 -6.65
C VAL A 88 1.75 6.98 -7.07
N PRO A 89 1.97 5.95 -7.89
CA PRO A 89 0.91 4.99 -8.19
C PRO A 89 0.55 4.20 -6.93
N VAL A 90 -0.73 3.84 -6.83
CA VAL A 90 -1.27 3.09 -5.70
C VAL A 90 -1.73 1.73 -6.20
N PHE A 91 -1.41 0.68 -5.44
CA PHE A 91 -1.77 -0.69 -5.78
C PHE A 91 -2.62 -1.31 -4.67
N GLY A 92 -3.58 -2.14 -5.07
CA GLY A 92 -4.23 -3.06 -4.18
C GLY A 92 -3.60 -4.44 -4.35
N VAL A 93 -3.30 -5.11 -3.25
CA VAL A 93 -2.57 -6.39 -3.30
C VAL A 93 -3.23 -7.40 -2.38
N GLU A 94 -3.73 -8.48 -2.97
CA GLU A 94 -4.26 -9.60 -2.18
C GLU A 94 -3.15 -10.51 -1.71
N VAL A 95 -3.19 -10.89 -0.43
CA VAL A 95 -2.27 -11.87 0.17
C VAL A 95 -3.07 -12.96 0.88
N ASP A 96 -2.46 -14.12 1.05
CA ASP A 96 -3.15 -15.30 1.60
C ASP A 96 -2.82 -15.58 3.06
N SER A 97 -1.86 -14.86 3.64
CA SER A 97 -1.44 -15.07 5.02
C SER A 97 -1.58 -13.79 5.84
N ALA A 98 -1.92 -13.96 7.11
CA ALA A 98 -1.96 -12.87 8.07
C ALA A 98 -0.64 -12.68 8.81
N LYS A 99 0.31 -13.61 8.63
CA LYS A 99 1.56 -13.63 9.40
C LYS A 99 2.59 -12.70 8.78
N VAL A 100 2.83 -11.58 9.44
CA VAL A 100 3.75 -10.53 8.99
C VAL A 100 5.08 -10.63 9.72
N HIS A 101 6.17 -10.53 8.97
CA HIS A 101 7.52 -10.43 9.51
C HIS A 101 8.04 -9.03 9.20
N LEU A 102 8.03 -8.16 10.21
CA LEU A 102 8.41 -6.76 10.05
C LEU A 102 9.91 -6.59 9.83
N SER A 103 10.27 -5.61 8.98
CA SER A 103 11.64 -5.13 8.88
C SER A 103 11.92 -4.13 10.01
N GLU A 104 13.16 -3.63 10.06
CA GLU A 104 13.57 -2.65 11.07
C GLU A 104 12.90 -1.28 10.91
N GLU A 105 12.25 -1.03 9.78
CA GLU A 105 11.58 0.25 9.53
C GLU A 105 10.25 0.40 10.27
N HIS A 106 9.66 -0.72 10.67
CA HIS A 106 8.35 -0.75 11.31
C HIS A 106 8.41 -1.46 12.65
N GLU A 107 7.58 -1.01 13.59
CA GLU A 107 7.54 -1.55 14.97
C GLU A 107 6.28 -2.31 15.29
N ASP A 108 5.24 -2.21 14.45
CA ASP A 108 3.96 -2.87 14.70
C ASP A 108 3.18 -3.01 13.40
N TYR A 109 2.20 -3.90 13.41
CA TYR A 109 1.26 -4.04 12.31
C TYR A 109 -0.12 -4.41 12.82
N GLN A 110 -1.14 -4.08 12.02
CA GLN A 110 -2.52 -4.47 12.30
C GLN A 110 -3.26 -4.81 11.02
N TRP A 111 -4.11 -5.82 11.12
CA TRP A 111 -5.10 -6.13 10.09
C TRP A 111 -6.43 -5.53 10.52
N LEU A 112 -6.95 -4.59 9.76
CA LEU A 112 -8.12 -3.81 10.16
C LEU A 112 -9.18 -3.77 9.05
N PRO A 113 -10.49 -3.80 9.43
CA PRO A 113 -11.52 -3.48 8.46
C PRO A 113 -11.39 -2.03 8.00
N PHE A 114 -11.96 -1.72 6.85
CA PHE A 114 -11.79 -0.41 6.21
C PHE A 114 -12.08 0.76 7.15
N GLU A 115 -13.20 0.71 7.88
CA GLU A 115 -13.63 1.82 8.73
C GLU A 115 -12.61 2.17 9.81
N LYS A 116 -11.92 1.16 10.33
CA LYS A 116 -10.86 1.38 11.32
C LYS A 116 -9.54 1.77 10.67
N ALA A 117 -9.19 1.12 9.57
CA ALA A 117 -7.94 1.40 8.87
C ALA A 117 -7.87 2.85 8.40
N VAL A 118 -8.94 3.35 7.77
CA VAL A 118 -8.97 4.72 7.24
C VAL A 118 -8.84 5.76 8.35
N LYS A 119 -9.33 5.47 9.55
CA LYS A 119 -9.29 6.42 10.68
C LYS A 119 -7.91 6.62 11.24
N ILE A 120 -7.07 5.58 11.26
CA ILE A 120 -5.73 5.68 11.85
C ILE A 120 -4.67 6.18 10.88
N LEU A 121 -4.98 6.29 9.59
CA LEU A 121 -4.11 6.96 8.64
C LEU A 121 -4.14 8.46 8.87
N THR A 122 -2.99 9.12 8.74
CA THR A 122 -2.85 10.55 9.05
C THR A 122 -3.12 11.45 7.85
N TRP A 123 -2.55 11.10 6.71
CA TRP A 123 -2.57 11.97 5.54
C TRP A 123 -3.82 11.79 4.71
N ASN A 124 -4.40 12.89 4.25
CA ASN A 124 -5.61 12.83 3.40
C ASN A 124 -5.40 11.98 2.15
N GLU A 125 -4.22 12.03 1.54
CA GLU A 125 -3.94 11.23 0.34
C GLU A 125 -3.87 9.74 0.64
N GLN A 126 -3.42 9.35 1.82
CA GLN A 126 -3.48 7.94 2.27
C GLN A 126 -4.94 7.50 2.43
N LYS A 127 -5.75 8.33 3.06
CA LYS A 127 -7.19 8.02 3.26
C LYS A 127 -7.93 7.89 1.94
N LYS A 128 -7.63 8.78 0.99
CA LYS A 128 -8.22 8.72 -0.35
C LYS A 128 -7.78 7.47 -1.09
N ALA A 129 -6.50 7.15 -1.05
CA ALA A 129 -5.95 5.97 -1.72
C ALA A 129 -6.58 4.68 -1.19
N LEU A 130 -6.65 4.52 0.12
CA LEU A 130 -7.29 3.36 0.73
C LEU A 130 -8.78 3.31 0.39
N SER A 131 -9.46 4.45 0.40
CA SER A 131 -10.88 4.52 0.05
C SER A 131 -11.14 4.08 -1.39
N VAL A 132 -10.26 4.45 -2.32
CA VAL A 132 -10.39 4.02 -3.72
C VAL A 132 -10.17 2.52 -3.85
N VAL A 133 -9.13 1.98 -3.20
CA VAL A 133 -8.88 0.53 -3.19
C VAL A 133 -10.12 -0.20 -2.65
N ASN A 134 -10.65 0.26 -1.54
CA ASN A 134 -11.84 -0.35 -0.92
C ASN A 134 -13.06 -0.26 -1.85
N SER A 135 -13.28 0.89 -2.47
CA SER A 135 -14.37 1.06 -3.44
C SER A 135 -14.26 0.08 -4.60
N MET A 136 -13.06 -0.12 -5.13
CA MET A 136 -12.83 -1.06 -6.22
C MET A 136 -13.12 -2.51 -5.80
N LEU A 137 -12.75 -2.87 -4.57
CA LEU A 137 -13.00 -4.22 -4.04
C LEU A 137 -14.48 -4.46 -3.71
N MET A 138 -15.19 -3.44 -3.28
CA MET A 138 -16.61 -3.55 -2.92
C MET A 138 -17.54 -3.39 -4.11
N SER A 139 -17.05 -2.88 -5.25
CA SER A 139 -17.83 -2.69 -6.47
C SER A 139 -17.54 -3.84 -7.43
N ASP A 140 -18.56 -4.30 -8.14
CA ASP A 140 -18.39 -5.28 -9.22
C ASP A 140 -18.52 -4.56 -10.57
N ASP A 141 -17.65 -3.57 -10.78
CA ASP A 141 -17.71 -2.69 -11.95
C ASP A 141 -16.62 -2.95 -12.99
N GLY A 142 -15.79 -3.97 -12.80
CA GLY A 142 -14.77 -4.39 -13.76
C GLY A 142 -13.43 -3.71 -13.62
N ARG A 143 -13.32 -2.66 -12.78
CA ARG A 143 -12.06 -1.91 -12.67
C ARG A 143 -10.87 -2.78 -12.24
N ILE A 144 -11.08 -3.73 -11.33
CA ILE A 144 -9.99 -4.60 -10.88
C ILE A 144 -9.51 -5.48 -12.04
N ASP A 145 -10.40 -6.12 -12.77
CA ASP A 145 -10.02 -6.99 -13.88
C ASP A 145 -9.26 -6.22 -14.95
N TRP A 146 -9.69 -4.98 -15.26
CA TRP A 146 -9.05 -4.15 -16.27
C TRP A 146 -7.68 -3.60 -15.83
N SER A 147 -7.45 -3.49 -14.53
CA SER A 147 -6.22 -2.93 -13.96
C SER A 147 -5.30 -3.95 -13.32
N GLU A 148 -5.63 -5.22 -13.45
CA GLU A 148 -4.81 -6.29 -12.88
C GLU A 148 -3.43 -6.34 -13.51
N VAL A 149 -2.41 -6.50 -12.67
CA VAL A 149 -1.01 -6.63 -13.08
C VAL A 149 -0.60 -8.09 -12.96
N LYS A 150 -0.02 -8.63 -14.02
CA LYS A 150 0.50 -9.99 -14.00
C LYS A 150 1.84 -10.03 -13.27
N ILE A 151 1.99 -10.92 -12.30
CA ILE A 151 3.14 -10.95 -11.39
C ILE A 151 3.86 -12.30 -11.34
N GLY A 152 3.55 -13.21 -12.22
CA GLY A 152 4.19 -14.53 -12.14
C GLY A 152 4.54 -15.18 -13.43
#